data_f761ca148391e7ec78c2e46197da8c6e
#
_entry.id   f761ca148391e7ec78c2e46197da8c6e
#
_cell.length_a   1.000
_cell.length_b   1.000
_cell.length_c   1.000
_cell.angle_alpha   90.00
_cell.angle_beta   90.00
_cell.angle_gamma   90.00
#
_symmetry.space_group_name_H-M   'P 1'
#
loop_
_entity.id
_entity.type
_entity.pdbx_description
1 polymer ?
#
loop_
_entity_poly.entity_id
_entity_poly.type
_entity_poly.pdbx_seq_one_letter_code
_entity_poly.pdbx_strand_id
1 'polypeptide(L)'
;MDVRKKIQEAKLAEKLIDKKYIIYPFGNIGRQVKEILNNEYELQEYAIADSFAGKSDSNVRSLSEFDNKISDELIVVLACDSLRYYSEIRDVVRAKFKPENVIDLTGIVNVDIDPRIESLRLCANIINENGIKGAVAEAGVFEGDFAKNINLFFPNRTLYLFDTFEGFENKMLEQNVDECWEKWMKNNYGFTSSGGESVLRKMPFPDKCVIKKGFFPQTAEHLQETFCFVNIDMDIYQSTKDGLEYFWPRMEKRGVVFIHDYFSWNCPGVKKAVDEFCGINDIGFACLPEYNGTVVLVK
;
A
#
# COMPACT_ATOMS: atom_id res chain seq x y z
N MET A 1 14.56 -8.79 -7.41
CA MET A 1 15.71 -8.55 -6.48
C MET A 1 16.91 -9.34 -6.99
N ASP A 2 18.07 -8.73 -7.09
CA ASP A 2 19.32 -9.45 -7.40
C ASP A 2 19.87 -10.06 -6.10
N VAL A 3 19.64 -11.37 -5.92
CA VAL A 3 20.02 -12.11 -4.70
C VAL A 3 21.53 -12.13 -4.50
N ARG A 4 22.31 -12.27 -5.59
CA ARG A 4 23.78 -12.28 -5.52
C ARG A 4 24.33 -10.96 -4.98
N LYS A 5 23.80 -9.84 -5.49
CA LYS A 5 24.15 -8.50 -5.00
C LYS A 5 23.80 -8.33 -3.52
N LYS A 6 22.67 -8.83 -3.06
CA LYS A 6 22.27 -8.79 -1.65
C LYS A 6 23.18 -9.60 -0.74
N ILE A 7 23.62 -10.79 -1.18
CA ILE A 7 24.58 -11.61 -0.45
C ILE A 7 25.90 -10.85 -0.28
N GLN A 8 26.37 -10.17 -1.32
CA GLN A 8 27.61 -9.37 -1.30
C GLN A 8 27.47 -8.14 -0.39
N GLU A 9 26.41 -7.34 -0.54
CA GLU A 9 26.14 -6.16 0.28
C GLU A 9 26.02 -6.49 1.78
N ALA A 10 25.38 -7.60 2.11
CA ALA A 10 25.24 -8.08 3.48
C ALA A 10 26.52 -8.72 4.04
N LYS A 11 27.55 -8.95 3.18
CA LYS A 11 28.74 -9.76 3.51
C LYS A 11 28.35 -11.11 4.12
N LEU A 12 27.31 -11.73 3.54
CA LEU A 12 26.68 -12.91 4.11
C LEU A 12 27.68 -14.07 4.21
N ALA A 13 28.43 -14.34 3.16
CA ALA A 13 29.38 -15.45 3.14
C ALA A 13 30.42 -15.31 4.27
N GLU A 14 30.99 -14.10 4.46
CA GLU A 14 31.96 -13.83 5.53
C GLU A 14 31.37 -14.08 6.93
N LYS A 15 30.11 -13.73 7.14
CA LYS A 15 29.41 -13.90 8.42
C LYS A 15 29.06 -15.36 8.74
N LEU A 16 28.99 -16.23 7.72
CA LEU A 16 28.58 -17.63 7.84
C LEU A 16 29.76 -18.60 7.93
N ILE A 17 31.00 -18.15 7.69
CA ILE A 17 32.20 -19.00 7.85
C ILE A 17 32.23 -19.56 9.27
N ASP A 18 32.43 -20.87 9.37
CA ASP A 18 32.50 -21.64 10.62
C ASP A 18 31.24 -21.51 11.51
N LYS A 19 30.10 -21.09 10.95
CA LYS A 19 28.83 -20.96 11.67
C LYS A 19 27.81 -22.00 11.18
N LYS A 20 26.97 -22.45 12.13
CA LYS A 20 25.75 -23.17 11.76
C LYS A 20 24.69 -22.17 11.37
N TYR A 21 24.06 -22.33 10.22
CA TYR A 21 22.98 -21.45 9.78
C TYR A 21 21.84 -22.22 9.12
N ILE A 22 20.67 -21.63 9.18
CA ILE A 22 19.47 -22.06 8.46
C ILE A 22 19.02 -20.96 7.51
N ILE A 23 18.38 -21.38 6.41
CA ILE A 23 17.72 -20.47 5.46
C ILE A 23 16.22 -20.58 5.71
N TYR A 24 15.56 -19.43 5.94
CA TYR A 24 14.14 -19.34 6.23
C TYR A 24 13.52 -18.02 5.71
N PRO A 25 12.33 -18.02 5.12
CA PRO A 25 11.62 -19.19 4.60
C PRO A 25 12.29 -19.80 3.36
N PHE A 26 12.03 -21.07 3.09
CA PHE A 26 12.63 -21.75 1.95
C PHE A 26 11.77 -21.64 0.68
N GLY A 27 11.36 -20.42 0.35
CA GLY A 27 10.70 -20.06 -0.90
C GLY A 27 11.70 -19.88 -2.06
N ASN A 28 11.29 -19.13 -3.08
CA ASN A 28 12.10 -18.88 -4.27
C ASN A 28 13.45 -18.21 -3.94
N ILE A 29 13.45 -17.19 -3.10
CA ILE A 29 14.68 -16.50 -2.69
C ILE A 29 15.56 -17.41 -1.83
N GLY A 30 14.97 -18.14 -0.89
CA GLY A 30 15.74 -19.10 -0.07
C GLY A 30 16.46 -20.13 -0.90
N ARG A 31 15.86 -20.65 -1.98
CA ARG A 31 16.49 -21.57 -2.95
C ARG A 31 17.68 -20.92 -3.66
N GLN A 32 17.51 -19.71 -4.16
CA GLN A 32 18.60 -18.97 -4.81
C GLN A 32 19.74 -18.67 -3.84
N VAL A 33 19.45 -18.27 -2.61
CA VAL A 33 20.47 -18.06 -1.56
C VAL A 33 21.28 -19.34 -1.33
N LYS A 34 20.60 -20.46 -1.15
CA LYS A 34 21.26 -21.78 -0.99
C LYS A 34 22.20 -22.09 -2.15
N GLU A 35 21.69 -22.01 -3.38
CA GLU A 35 22.47 -22.32 -4.59
C GLU A 35 23.72 -21.44 -4.71
N ILE A 36 23.59 -20.13 -4.43
CA ILE A 36 24.72 -19.19 -4.49
C ILE A 36 25.74 -19.50 -3.40
N LEU A 37 25.29 -19.69 -2.15
CA LEU A 37 26.19 -19.99 -1.03
C LEU A 37 26.94 -21.31 -1.24
N ASN A 38 26.26 -22.35 -1.72
CA ASN A 38 26.87 -23.65 -1.94
C ASN A 38 27.84 -23.65 -3.16
N ASN A 39 27.44 -23.04 -4.28
CA ASN A 39 28.19 -23.12 -5.50
C ASN A 39 29.32 -22.09 -5.65
N GLU A 40 29.15 -20.90 -5.09
CA GLU A 40 30.10 -19.79 -5.25
C GLU A 40 30.99 -19.57 -4.01
N TYR A 41 30.50 -19.97 -2.81
CA TYR A 41 31.23 -19.77 -1.55
C TYR A 41 31.55 -21.06 -0.81
N GLU A 42 31.17 -22.23 -1.34
CA GLU A 42 31.39 -23.54 -0.72
C GLU A 42 30.83 -23.68 0.71
N LEU A 43 29.78 -22.87 1.03
CA LEU A 43 29.13 -22.87 2.33
C LEU A 43 27.88 -23.74 2.31
N GLN A 44 27.77 -24.65 3.28
CA GLN A 44 26.60 -25.53 3.42
C GLN A 44 25.75 -25.15 4.63
N GLU A 45 24.45 -25.03 4.43
CA GLU A 45 23.51 -24.80 5.49
C GLU A 45 23.38 -26.00 6.45
N TYR A 46 23.16 -25.69 7.74
CA TYR A 46 22.83 -26.72 8.73
C TYR A 46 21.45 -27.34 8.47
N ALA A 47 20.49 -26.51 8.06
CA ALA A 47 19.16 -26.93 7.63
C ALA A 47 18.47 -25.85 6.79
N ILE A 48 17.41 -26.24 6.12
CA ILE A 48 16.45 -25.36 5.48
C ILE A 48 15.12 -25.44 6.20
N ALA A 49 14.45 -24.31 6.36
CA ALA A 49 13.20 -24.24 7.11
C ALA A 49 12.11 -23.46 6.36
N ASP A 50 10.86 -23.85 6.56
CA ASP A 50 9.69 -23.16 6.03
C ASP A 50 8.48 -23.28 6.97
N SER A 51 7.61 -22.27 7.00
CA SER A 51 6.38 -22.28 7.79
C SER A 51 5.35 -23.28 7.27
N PHE A 52 5.40 -23.56 5.98
CA PHE A 52 4.48 -24.46 5.27
C PHE A 52 5.11 -25.82 4.94
N ALA A 53 6.32 -26.05 5.44
CA ALA A 53 7.04 -27.29 5.22
C ALA A 53 6.37 -28.45 5.95
N GLY A 54 6.30 -29.57 5.26
CA GLY A 54 5.79 -30.82 5.81
C GLY A 54 4.86 -31.61 4.90
N LYS A 55 4.53 -31.05 3.71
CA LYS A 55 3.62 -31.75 2.79
C LYS A 55 4.26 -32.18 1.45
N SER A 56 5.43 -31.68 1.07
CA SER A 56 6.03 -31.99 -0.24
C SER A 56 7.54 -32.23 -0.28
N ASP A 57 8.30 -31.88 0.75
CA ASP A 57 9.76 -32.08 0.78
C ASP A 57 10.23 -32.47 2.18
N SER A 58 10.71 -33.72 2.33
CA SER A 58 11.18 -34.27 3.62
C SER A 58 12.47 -33.60 4.13
N ASN A 59 13.13 -32.80 3.33
CA ASN A 59 14.37 -32.10 3.69
C ASN A 59 14.12 -30.71 4.27
N VAL A 60 12.88 -30.19 4.18
CA VAL A 60 12.51 -28.88 4.71
C VAL A 60 11.87 -29.07 6.08
N ARG A 61 12.45 -28.42 7.08
CA ARG A 61 12.03 -28.53 8.49
C ARG A 61 11.08 -27.39 8.86
N SER A 62 10.24 -27.63 9.87
CA SER A 62 9.47 -26.53 10.47
C SER A 62 10.38 -25.68 11.36
N LEU A 63 10.21 -24.35 11.34
CA LEU A 63 10.95 -23.47 12.24
C LEU A 63 10.71 -23.80 13.72
N SER A 64 9.58 -24.43 14.05
CA SER A 64 9.26 -24.91 15.41
C SER A 64 10.16 -26.04 15.91
N GLU A 65 10.85 -26.75 15.03
CA GLU A 65 11.75 -27.85 15.38
C GLU A 65 13.11 -27.36 15.92
N PHE A 66 13.40 -26.07 15.77
CA PHE A 66 14.64 -25.49 16.30
C PHE A 66 14.41 -25.01 17.73
N ASP A 67 14.93 -25.74 18.67
CA ASP A 67 14.82 -25.50 20.11
C ASP A 67 15.62 -24.25 20.55
N ASN A 68 15.20 -23.61 21.65
CA ASN A 68 15.82 -22.40 22.20
C ASN A 68 17.32 -22.57 22.54
N LYS A 69 17.77 -23.79 22.89
CA LYS A 69 19.19 -24.06 23.14
C LYS A 69 20.05 -24.07 21.87
N ILE A 70 19.48 -24.51 20.75
CA ILE A 70 20.15 -24.50 19.45
C ILE A 70 20.16 -23.10 18.86
N SER A 71 19.15 -22.28 19.18
CA SER A 71 19.00 -20.93 18.62
C SER A 71 20.02 -19.93 19.14
N ASP A 72 20.76 -20.21 20.23
CA ASP A 72 21.80 -19.33 20.75
C ASP A 72 23.09 -19.31 19.90
N GLU A 73 23.35 -20.37 19.14
CA GLU A 73 24.52 -20.48 18.26
C GLU A 73 24.15 -20.54 16.76
N LEU A 74 22.86 -20.65 16.46
CA LEU A 74 22.37 -20.84 15.10
C LEU A 74 22.03 -19.49 14.47
N ILE A 75 22.63 -19.23 13.30
CA ILE A 75 22.27 -18.04 12.50
C ILE A 75 21.06 -18.36 11.62
N VAL A 76 20.13 -17.44 11.56
CA VAL A 76 18.99 -17.48 10.62
C VAL A 76 19.23 -16.49 9.50
N VAL A 77 19.31 -17.00 8.29
CA VAL A 77 19.28 -16.19 7.07
C VAL A 77 17.84 -16.04 6.63
N LEU A 78 17.27 -14.87 6.88
CA LEU A 78 15.90 -14.56 6.50
C LEU A 78 15.87 -14.14 5.04
N ALA A 79 15.21 -14.95 4.19
CA ALA A 79 15.22 -14.89 2.74
C ALA A 79 13.78 -14.92 2.17
N CYS A 80 13.02 -13.85 2.43
CA CYS A 80 11.60 -13.73 2.01
C CYS A 80 11.46 -12.82 0.79
N ASP A 81 10.66 -13.23 -0.20
CA ASP A 81 10.32 -12.43 -1.38
C ASP A 81 8.90 -11.84 -1.31
N SER A 82 8.12 -12.24 -0.32
CA SER A 82 6.75 -11.78 -0.15
C SER A 82 6.66 -10.63 0.85
N LEU A 83 6.44 -9.43 0.37
CA LEU A 83 6.18 -8.26 1.22
C LEU A 83 4.96 -8.48 2.13
N ARG A 84 3.95 -9.19 1.63
CA ARG A 84 2.72 -9.49 2.39
C ARG A 84 2.98 -10.30 3.66
N TYR A 85 3.90 -11.26 3.61
CA TYR A 85 4.17 -12.16 4.74
C TYR A 85 5.44 -11.80 5.52
N TYR A 86 6.20 -10.81 5.03
CA TYR A 86 7.49 -10.48 5.64
C TYR A 86 7.38 -10.06 7.11
N SER A 87 6.40 -9.24 7.48
CA SER A 87 6.21 -8.82 8.86
C SER A 87 5.93 -10.00 9.79
N GLU A 88 5.03 -10.90 9.38
CA GLU A 88 4.70 -12.11 10.15
C GLU A 88 5.91 -13.04 10.30
N ILE A 89 6.63 -13.26 9.18
CA ILE A 89 7.83 -14.09 9.14
C ILE A 89 8.93 -13.51 10.03
N ARG A 90 9.18 -12.21 9.94
CA ARG A 90 10.15 -11.50 10.76
C ARG A 90 9.80 -11.58 12.25
N ASP A 91 8.54 -11.40 12.60
CA ASP A 91 8.09 -11.41 14.00
C ASP A 91 8.21 -12.82 14.61
N VAL A 92 7.92 -13.87 13.83
CA VAL A 92 8.16 -15.27 14.24
C VAL A 92 9.64 -15.52 14.47
N VAL A 93 10.52 -15.03 13.59
CA VAL A 93 11.97 -15.18 13.75
C VAL A 93 12.47 -14.42 14.98
N ARG A 94 12.07 -13.17 15.15
CA ARG A 94 12.46 -12.33 16.29
C ARG A 94 11.99 -12.85 17.65
N ALA A 95 10.87 -13.52 17.68
CA ALA A 95 10.37 -14.16 18.89
C ALA A 95 11.20 -15.40 19.31
N LYS A 96 11.97 -15.97 18.37
CA LYS A 96 12.67 -17.25 18.58
C LYS A 96 14.20 -17.12 18.60
N PHE A 97 14.75 -16.15 17.89
CA PHE A 97 16.19 -15.96 17.72
C PHE A 97 16.63 -14.58 18.22
N LYS A 98 17.85 -14.50 18.76
CA LYS A 98 18.43 -13.23 19.16
C LYS A 98 18.70 -12.33 17.93
N PRO A 99 18.57 -11.00 18.04
CA PRO A 99 18.78 -10.09 16.91
C PRO A 99 20.14 -10.27 16.22
N GLU A 100 21.20 -10.54 16.99
CA GLU A 100 22.57 -10.77 16.49
C GLU A 100 22.70 -12.05 15.65
N ASN A 101 21.79 -12.99 15.80
CA ASN A 101 21.75 -14.27 15.09
C ASN A 101 20.82 -14.23 13.87
N VAL A 102 20.24 -13.09 13.54
CA VAL A 102 19.37 -12.94 12.37
C VAL A 102 20.07 -12.10 11.32
N ILE A 103 20.31 -12.68 10.16
CA ILE A 103 20.78 -11.96 8.98
C ILE A 103 19.61 -11.84 8.01
N ASP A 104 19.07 -10.65 7.92
CA ASP A 104 17.92 -10.37 7.09
C ASP A 104 18.36 -9.87 5.70
N LEU A 105 18.26 -10.74 4.71
CA LEU A 105 18.56 -10.39 3.31
C LEU A 105 17.45 -9.59 2.64
N THR A 106 16.26 -9.62 3.22
CA THR A 106 15.11 -8.86 2.72
C THR A 106 15.03 -7.48 3.33
N GLY A 107 15.73 -7.25 4.45
CA GLY A 107 15.69 -6.04 5.28
C GLY A 107 16.13 -4.74 4.61
N ILE A 108 16.52 -4.78 3.35
CA ILE A 108 16.72 -3.58 2.52
C ILE A 108 15.42 -3.20 1.80
N VAL A 109 14.43 -4.05 1.82
CA VAL A 109 13.06 -3.79 1.39
C VAL A 109 12.14 -3.78 2.63
N ASN A 110 12.57 -3.13 3.69
CA ASN A 110 11.71 -2.78 4.81
C ASN A 110 10.88 -1.55 4.50
N VAL A 111 10.44 -1.49 3.27
CA VAL A 111 9.32 -0.65 2.90
C VAL A 111 8.29 -1.66 2.43
N ASP A 112 7.22 -1.85 3.20
CA ASP A 112 5.94 -2.13 2.59
C ASP A 112 5.73 -0.96 1.63
N ILE A 113 6.25 -1.10 0.41
CA ILE A 113 5.99 -0.12 -0.63
C ILE A 113 4.55 -0.39 -1.03
N ASP A 114 3.65 0.29 -0.36
CA ASP A 114 2.33 0.50 -0.91
C ASP A 114 2.53 1.30 -2.21
N PRO A 115 2.31 0.69 -3.39
CA PRO A 115 2.58 1.36 -4.67
C PRO A 115 1.79 2.67 -4.81
N ARG A 116 0.63 2.78 -4.17
CA ARG A 116 -0.21 3.97 -4.15
C ARG A 116 0.44 5.08 -3.33
N ILE A 117 0.95 4.77 -2.13
CA ILE A 117 1.65 5.74 -1.27
C ILE A 117 2.97 6.19 -1.90
N GLU A 118 3.74 5.26 -2.46
CA GLU A 118 5.01 5.62 -3.12
C GLU A 118 4.79 6.46 -4.39
N SER A 119 3.76 6.14 -5.17
CA SER A 119 3.37 6.95 -6.32
C SER A 119 2.92 8.35 -5.90
N LEU A 120 2.16 8.48 -4.80
CA LEU A 120 1.79 9.76 -4.21
C LEU A 120 3.04 10.57 -3.82
N ARG A 121 4.02 9.94 -3.16
CA ARG A 121 5.28 10.59 -2.78
C ARG A 121 6.05 11.14 -3.99
N LEU A 122 6.16 10.33 -5.05
CA LEU A 122 6.82 10.74 -6.30
C LEU A 122 6.05 11.86 -7.01
N CYS A 123 4.72 11.78 -7.08
CA CYS A 123 3.87 12.85 -7.61
C CYS A 123 4.04 14.16 -6.82
N ALA A 124 4.08 14.08 -5.48
CA ALA A 124 4.28 15.24 -4.63
C ALA A 124 5.65 15.92 -4.89
N ASN A 125 6.71 15.12 -5.05
CA ASN A 125 8.02 15.67 -5.42
C ASN A 125 7.96 16.40 -6.76
N ILE A 126 7.39 15.77 -7.80
CA ILE A 126 7.26 16.39 -9.14
C ILE A 126 6.43 17.68 -9.07
N ILE A 127 5.31 17.68 -8.37
CA ILE A 127 4.43 18.84 -8.19
C ILE A 127 5.18 19.99 -7.49
N ASN A 128 5.92 19.68 -6.43
CA ASN A 128 6.64 20.69 -5.65
C ASN A 128 7.86 21.23 -6.40
N GLU A 129 8.67 20.38 -7.04
CA GLU A 129 9.84 20.76 -7.83
C GLU A 129 9.47 21.64 -9.03
N ASN A 130 8.32 21.37 -9.65
CA ASN A 130 7.83 22.17 -10.77
C ASN A 130 7.01 23.40 -10.33
N GLY A 131 6.83 23.64 -9.04
CA GLY A 131 6.11 24.78 -8.50
C GLY A 131 4.63 24.83 -8.91
N ILE A 132 4.00 23.66 -9.17
CA ILE A 132 2.58 23.58 -9.52
C ILE A 132 1.77 24.05 -8.32
N LYS A 133 0.91 25.03 -8.51
CA LYS A 133 0.09 25.64 -7.43
C LYS A 133 -1.13 24.80 -7.14
N GLY A 134 -1.93 25.26 -6.17
CA GLY A 134 -3.21 24.64 -5.81
C GLY A 134 -3.17 23.88 -4.48
N ALA A 135 -4.35 23.62 -3.96
CA ALA A 135 -4.58 22.80 -2.78
C ALA A 135 -4.48 21.30 -3.12
N VAL A 136 -4.62 20.47 -2.11
CA VAL A 136 -4.75 19.02 -2.27
C VAL A 136 -6.08 18.56 -1.64
N ALA A 137 -6.63 17.46 -2.11
CA ALA A 137 -7.89 16.95 -1.60
C ALA A 137 -7.96 15.43 -1.56
N GLU A 138 -8.79 14.93 -0.65
CA GLU A 138 -9.30 13.56 -0.67
C GLU A 138 -10.82 13.58 -0.55
N ALA A 139 -11.50 12.87 -1.44
CA ALA A 139 -12.93 12.62 -1.41
C ALA A 139 -13.17 11.13 -1.17
N GLY A 140 -13.82 10.81 -0.04
CA GLY A 140 -13.84 9.48 0.56
C GLY A 140 -12.63 9.30 1.49
N VAL A 141 -12.75 9.78 2.72
CA VAL A 141 -11.62 9.84 3.68
C VAL A 141 -11.63 8.66 4.64
N PHE A 142 -12.83 8.19 4.99
CA PHE A 142 -13.06 7.13 5.97
C PHE A 142 -12.27 7.37 7.27
N GLU A 143 -11.29 6.53 7.58
CA GLU A 143 -10.43 6.65 8.79
C GLU A 143 -9.19 7.52 8.58
N GLY A 144 -8.98 8.07 7.38
CA GLY A 144 -7.88 9.00 7.05
C GLY A 144 -6.52 8.34 6.84
N ASP A 145 -6.47 7.03 6.56
CA ASP A 145 -5.21 6.32 6.41
C ASP A 145 -4.44 6.69 5.14
N PHE A 146 -5.12 7.10 4.08
CA PHE A 146 -4.45 7.66 2.91
C PHE A 146 -4.27 9.18 3.06
N ALA A 147 -5.25 9.90 3.62
CA ALA A 147 -5.18 11.34 3.91
C ALA A 147 -3.92 11.75 4.66
N LYS A 148 -3.48 10.95 5.66
CA LYS A 148 -2.27 11.24 6.44
C LYS A 148 -1.02 11.30 5.57
N ASN A 149 -0.95 10.50 4.50
CA ASN A 149 0.17 10.50 3.56
C ASN A 149 0.09 11.70 2.61
N ILE A 150 -1.11 12.10 2.17
CA ILE A 150 -1.28 13.35 1.41
C ILE A 150 -0.80 14.53 2.26
N ASN A 151 -1.25 14.61 3.52
CA ASN A 151 -0.85 15.66 4.44
C ASN A 151 0.67 15.68 4.70
N LEU A 152 1.29 14.50 4.84
CA LEU A 152 2.73 14.34 5.04
C LEU A 152 3.56 14.86 3.85
N PHE A 153 3.15 14.52 2.62
CA PHE A 153 3.93 14.85 1.41
C PHE A 153 3.64 16.25 0.86
N PHE A 154 2.55 16.87 1.34
CA PHE A 154 2.18 18.24 1.01
C PHE A 154 2.07 19.16 2.25
N PRO A 155 3.14 19.29 3.08
CA PRO A 155 3.08 19.93 4.41
C PRO A 155 2.69 21.40 4.38
N ASN A 156 2.88 22.07 3.25
CA ASN A 156 2.63 23.51 3.07
C ASN A 156 1.34 23.81 2.31
N ARG A 157 0.50 22.80 2.03
CA ARG A 157 -0.75 22.96 1.27
C ARG A 157 -1.95 22.71 2.13
N THR A 158 -3.05 23.41 1.82
CA THR A 158 -4.35 23.07 2.42
C THR A 158 -4.81 21.73 1.88
N LEU A 159 -5.15 20.81 2.77
CA LEU A 159 -5.76 19.53 2.47
C LEU A 159 -7.26 19.58 2.79
N TYR A 160 -8.08 19.48 1.76
CA TYR A 160 -9.54 19.37 1.92
C TYR A 160 -9.95 17.89 2.01
N LEU A 161 -10.69 17.55 3.05
CA LEU A 161 -11.12 16.20 3.39
C LEU A 161 -12.64 16.09 3.32
N PHE A 162 -13.14 15.46 2.25
CA PHE A 162 -14.58 15.35 2.00
C PHE A 162 -15.06 13.95 2.36
N ASP A 163 -15.95 13.85 3.33
CA ASP A 163 -16.58 12.58 3.73
C ASP A 163 -17.88 12.86 4.52
N THR A 164 -18.83 11.96 4.45
CA THR A 164 -20.00 11.98 5.33
C THR A 164 -19.64 11.59 6.75
N PHE A 165 -18.65 10.69 6.91
CA PHE A 165 -18.30 9.95 8.13
C PHE A 165 -19.47 9.13 8.70
N GLU A 166 -20.54 8.99 7.93
CA GLU A 166 -21.78 8.28 8.28
C GLU A 166 -22.11 7.15 7.29
N GLY A 167 -21.19 6.93 6.30
CA GLY A 167 -21.37 5.94 5.23
C GLY A 167 -22.21 6.49 4.07
N PHE A 168 -22.86 5.60 3.32
CA PHE A 168 -23.56 5.93 2.09
C PHE A 168 -25.10 5.82 2.26
N GLU A 169 -25.84 6.69 1.59
CA GLU A 169 -27.28 6.57 1.49
C GLU A 169 -27.69 5.71 0.28
N ASN A 170 -28.71 4.85 0.45
CA ASN A 170 -29.19 3.95 -0.61
C ASN A 170 -29.58 4.67 -1.91
N LYS A 171 -30.01 5.94 -1.84
CA LYS A 171 -30.35 6.75 -3.02
C LYS A 171 -29.18 7.10 -3.93
N MET A 172 -27.95 6.91 -3.45
CA MET A 172 -26.74 7.18 -4.22
C MET A 172 -26.27 5.97 -5.05
N LEU A 173 -26.89 4.81 -4.85
CA LEU A 173 -26.53 3.59 -5.55
C LEU A 173 -27.17 3.55 -6.94
N GLU A 174 -26.35 3.35 -7.94
CA GLU A 174 -26.83 3.08 -9.31
C GLU A 174 -27.31 1.64 -9.41
N GLN A 175 -28.60 1.45 -9.76
CA GLN A 175 -29.19 0.12 -9.88
C GLN A 175 -28.40 -0.73 -10.88
N ASN A 176 -28.15 -1.98 -10.52
CA ASN A 176 -27.38 -2.99 -11.26
C ASN A 176 -25.86 -2.72 -11.39
N VAL A 177 -25.38 -1.54 -11.10
CA VAL A 177 -23.93 -1.22 -11.14
C VAL A 177 -23.30 -1.39 -9.77
N ASP A 178 -23.96 -0.87 -8.74
CA ASP A 178 -23.43 -0.87 -7.37
C ASP A 178 -23.97 -2.02 -6.49
N GLU A 179 -24.67 -3.01 -7.10
CA GLU A 179 -25.22 -4.16 -6.37
C GLU A 179 -24.16 -4.98 -5.61
N CYS A 180 -22.98 -5.16 -6.21
CA CYS A 180 -21.89 -5.92 -5.58
C CYS A 180 -21.40 -5.19 -4.33
N TRP A 181 -21.25 -3.87 -4.42
CA TRP A 181 -20.87 -3.01 -3.31
C TRP A 181 -21.94 -3.02 -2.20
N GLU A 182 -23.21 -2.89 -2.55
CA GLU A 182 -24.33 -2.95 -1.60
C GLU A 182 -24.37 -4.29 -0.83
N LYS A 183 -24.16 -5.41 -1.51
CA LYS A 183 -24.08 -6.73 -0.88
C LYS A 183 -22.87 -6.85 0.04
N TRP A 184 -21.72 -6.35 -0.40
CA TRP A 184 -20.51 -6.36 0.40
C TRP A 184 -20.68 -5.52 1.67
N MET A 185 -21.24 -4.32 1.56
CA MET A 185 -21.54 -3.42 2.68
C MET A 185 -22.44 -4.05 3.73
N LYS A 186 -23.54 -4.66 3.31
CA LYS A 186 -24.47 -5.34 4.23
C LYS A 186 -23.79 -6.45 5.05
N ASN A 187 -22.76 -7.08 4.49
CA ASN A 187 -22.04 -8.17 5.14
C ASN A 187 -20.84 -7.71 5.99
N ASN A 188 -20.35 -6.49 5.84
CA ASN A 188 -19.10 -6.00 6.44
C ASN A 188 -19.26 -4.77 7.35
N TYR A 189 -20.44 -4.55 7.92
CA TYR A 189 -20.72 -3.57 8.99
C TYR A 189 -20.51 -2.08 8.65
N GLY A 190 -20.58 -1.68 7.40
CA GLY A 190 -20.65 -0.27 7.01
C GLY A 190 -19.39 0.56 7.27
N PHE A 191 -19.15 1.55 6.44
CA PHE A 191 -18.07 2.55 6.60
C PHE A 191 -18.48 3.69 7.54
N THR A 192 -18.96 3.36 8.76
CA THR A 192 -19.07 4.39 9.81
C THR A 192 -17.69 4.61 10.41
N SER A 193 -17.14 5.79 10.22
CA SER A 193 -15.83 6.13 10.77
C SER A 193 -15.98 6.82 12.14
N SER A 194 -14.87 6.90 12.85
CA SER A 194 -14.78 7.62 14.13
C SER A 194 -14.90 9.15 14.01
N GLY A 195 -15.17 9.65 12.79
CA GLY A 195 -15.45 11.06 12.49
C GLY A 195 -14.22 11.93 12.25
N GLY A 196 -14.47 13.15 11.76
CA GLY A 196 -13.41 14.06 11.30
C GLY A 196 -12.37 14.43 12.36
N GLU A 197 -12.73 14.52 13.65
CA GLU A 197 -11.76 14.78 14.72
C GLU A 197 -10.75 13.62 14.90
N SER A 198 -11.19 12.38 14.72
CA SER A 198 -10.31 11.23 14.78
C SER A 198 -9.33 11.23 13.61
N VAL A 199 -9.81 11.60 12.42
CA VAL A 199 -8.97 11.78 11.24
C VAL A 199 -7.90 12.85 11.49
N LEU A 200 -8.28 14.02 12.00
CA LEU A 200 -7.34 15.11 12.30
C LEU A 200 -6.23 14.69 13.28
N ARG A 201 -6.53 13.84 14.26
CA ARG A 201 -5.52 13.32 15.20
C ARG A 201 -4.44 12.44 14.53
N LYS A 202 -4.74 11.86 13.37
CA LYS A 202 -3.77 11.07 12.59
C LYS A 202 -2.89 11.93 11.67
N MET A 203 -3.24 13.19 11.45
CA MET A 203 -2.56 14.06 10.49
C MET A 203 -1.23 14.59 11.04
N PRO A 204 -0.12 14.51 10.28
CA PRO A 204 1.15 15.16 10.62
C PRO A 204 1.04 16.68 10.78
N PHE A 205 0.21 17.33 9.97
CA PHE A 205 -0.01 18.78 9.97
C PHE A 205 -1.51 19.10 10.01
N PRO A 206 -2.17 18.90 11.17
CA PRO A 206 -3.65 19.04 11.28
C PRO A 206 -4.15 20.46 11.04
N ASP A 207 -3.33 21.48 11.28
CA ASP A 207 -3.61 22.89 10.98
C ASP A 207 -3.74 23.20 9.47
N LYS A 208 -3.27 22.31 8.62
CA LYS A 208 -3.41 22.36 7.16
C LYS A 208 -4.64 21.63 6.63
N CYS A 209 -5.38 20.95 7.48
CA CYS A 209 -6.55 20.15 7.09
C CYS A 209 -7.84 20.91 7.26
N VAL A 210 -8.75 20.80 6.31
CA VAL A 210 -10.10 21.35 6.32
C VAL A 210 -11.09 20.21 6.12
N ILE A 211 -11.80 19.85 7.20
CA ILE A 211 -12.86 18.83 7.12
C ILE A 211 -14.10 19.42 6.45
N LYS A 212 -14.60 18.73 5.45
CA LYS A 212 -15.83 19.01 4.71
C LYS A 212 -16.84 17.88 4.94
N LYS A 213 -17.41 17.84 6.14
CA LYS A 213 -18.37 16.81 6.54
C LYS A 213 -19.70 16.96 5.80
N GLY A 214 -20.14 15.90 5.15
CA GLY A 214 -21.42 15.79 4.46
C GLY A 214 -21.27 15.20 3.05
N PHE A 215 -22.37 15.21 2.31
CA PHE A 215 -22.39 14.69 0.96
C PHE A 215 -21.60 15.56 -0.02
N PHE A 216 -20.81 14.91 -0.82
CA PHE A 216 -20.12 15.52 -1.96
C PHE A 216 -21.03 15.41 -3.22
N PRO A 217 -21.14 16.44 -4.10
CA PRO A 217 -20.32 17.67 -4.09
C PRO A 217 -20.90 18.85 -3.30
N GLN A 218 -22.04 18.70 -2.60
CA GLN A 218 -22.70 19.82 -1.91
C GLN A 218 -21.76 20.52 -0.88
N THR A 219 -20.92 19.75 -0.21
CA THR A 219 -19.94 20.29 0.74
C THR A 219 -18.84 21.13 0.09
N ALA A 220 -18.76 21.11 -1.24
CA ALA A 220 -17.78 21.85 -2.04
C ALA A 220 -18.37 23.01 -2.85
N GLU A 221 -19.70 23.26 -2.83
CA GLU A 221 -20.39 24.23 -3.70
C GLU A 221 -19.80 25.65 -3.69
N HIS A 222 -19.32 26.11 -2.55
CA HIS A 222 -18.77 27.48 -2.41
C HIS A 222 -17.24 27.53 -2.40
N LEU A 223 -16.57 26.39 -2.67
CA LEU A 223 -15.12 26.36 -2.64
C LEU A 223 -14.51 26.93 -3.92
N GLN A 224 -13.76 28.02 -3.76
CA GLN A 224 -13.06 28.73 -4.85
C GLN A 224 -11.58 28.32 -4.86
N GLU A 225 -11.30 27.02 -5.09
CA GLU A 225 -9.96 26.48 -5.04
C GLU A 225 -9.59 25.78 -6.35
N THR A 226 -8.30 25.79 -6.66
CA THR A 226 -7.68 24.91 -7.64
C THR A 226 -6.86 23.83 -6.93
N PHE A 227 -6.65 22.71 -7.59
CA PHE A 227 -6.01 21.54 -6.99
C PHE A 227 -4.81 21.08 -7.82
N CYS A 228 -3.74 20.70 -7.14
CA CYS A 228 -2.59 20.08 -7.79
C CYS A 228 -2.56 18.56 -7.60
N PHE A 229 -3.22 18.07 -6.56
CA PHE A 229 -3.39 16.64 -6.31
C PHE A 229 -4.77 16.39 -5.69
N VAL A 230 -5.46 15.36 -6.20
CA VAL A 230 -6.73 14.90 -5.66
C VAL A 230 -6.72 13.37 -5.61
N ASN A 231 -7.20 12.80 -4.51
CA ASN A 231 -7.56 11.40 -4.40
C ASN A 231 -9.09 11.26 -4.36
N ILE A 232 -9.66 10.44 -5.24
CA ILE A 232 -11.07 10.08 -5.28
C ILE A 232 -11.18 8.61 -4.86
N ASP A 233 -11.85 8.35 -3.75
CA ASP A 233 -11.98 7.03 -3.11
C ASP A 233 -13.39 6.89 -2.53
N MET A 234 -14.38 6.91 -3.41
CA MET A 234 -15.80 7.03 -3.04
C MET A 234 -16.64 5.81 -3.43
N ASP A 235 -16.01 4.70 -3.82
CA ASP A 235 -16.51 3.32 -3.95
C ASP A 235 -17.63 3.09 -4.97
N ILE A 236 -18.54 4.05 -5.21
CA ILE A 236 -19.74 3.88 -6.02
C ILE A 236 -19.75 4.80 -7.25
N TYR A 237 -20.54 4.41 -8.25
CA TYR A 237 -20.62 5.08 -9.55
C TYR A 237 -20.90 6.58 -9.45
N GLN A 238 -22.00 6.96 -8.76
CA GLN A 238 -22.42 8.35 -8.75
C GLN A 238 -21.42 9.27 -8.05
N SER A 239 -20.93 8.86 -6.89
CA SER A 239 -19.95 9.65 -6.13
C SER A 239 -18.63 9.82 -6.87
N THR A 240 -18.14 8.75 -7.52
CA THR A 240 -16.92 8.81 -8.34
C THR A 240 -17.10 9.74 -9.55
N LYS A 241 -18.25 9.67 -10.20
CA LYS A 241 -18.60 10.55 -11.32
C LYS A 241 -18.65 12.02 -10.88
N ASP A 242 -19.36 12.30 -9.78
CA ASP A 242 -19.46 13.66 -9.21
C ASP A 242 -18.07 14.20 -8.83
N GLY A 243 -17.21 13.34 -8.28
CA GLY A 243 -15.81 13.67 -7.97
C GLY A 243 -15.03 14.08 -9.22
N LEU A 244 -15.09 13.28 -10.27
CA LEU A 244 -14.41 13.57 -11.54
C LEU A 244 -14.91 14.87 -12.18
N GLU A 245 -16.25 15.05 -12.24
CA GLU A 245 -16.88 16.24 -12.84
C GLU A 245 -16.57 17.51 -12.04
N TYR A 246 -16.45 17.41 -10.72
CA TYR A 246 -16.13 18.55 -9.87
C TYR A 246 -14.64 18.91 -9.90
N PHE A 247 -13.74 17.93 -9.69
CA PHE A 247 -12.32 18.20 -9.52
C PHE A 247 -11.61 18.46 -10.85
N TRP A 248 -11.92 17.69 -11.92
CA TRP A 248 -11.16 17.79 -13.18
C TRP A 248 -11.09 19.21 -13.76
N PRO A 249 -12.18 19.99 -13.85
CA PRO A 249 -12.07 21.37 -14.35
C PRO A 249 -11.28 22.31 -13.41
N ARG A 250 -11.12 21.93 -12.14
CA ARG A 250 -10.39 22.70 -11.12
C ARG A 250 -8.95 22.24 -10.92
N MET A 251 -8.54 21.21 -11.64
CA MET A 251 -7.13 20.77 -11.61
C MET A 251 -6.22 21.79 -12.28
N GLU A 252 -5.13 22.10 -11.61
CA GLU A 252 -4.01 22.82 -12.21
C GLU A 252 -3.39 22.02 -13.35
N LYS A 253 -2.84 22.71 -14.34
CA LYS A 253 -2.10 22.06 -15.43
C LYS A 253 -0.95 21.25 -14.85
N ARG A 254 -0.83 19.99 -15.25
CA ARG A 254 0.09 18.96 -14.73
C ARG A 254 -0.24 18.51 -13.30
N GLY A 255 -1.39 18.89 -12.77
CA GLY A 255 -1.93 18.30 -11.54
C GLY A 255 -2.36 16.86 -11.75
N VAL A 256 -2.44 16.10 -10.67
CA VAL A 256 -2.63 14.65 -10.70
C VAL A 256 -3.90 14.26 -9.92
N VAL A 257 -4.71 13.39 -10.51
CA VAL A 257 -5.86 12.78 -9.85
C VAL A 257 -5.64 11.28 -9.73
N PHE A 258 -5.76 10.77 -8.52
CA PHE A 258 -5.85 9.33 -8.26
C PHE A 258 -7.32 8.94 -8.08
N ILE A 259 -7.74 7.84 -8.68
CA ILE A 259 -9.06 7.25 -8.48
C ILE A 259 -8.84 5.79 -8.06
N HIS A 260 -9.21 5.46 -6.81
CA HIS A 260 -9.04 4.13 -6.24
C HIS A 260 -10.13 3.17 -6.73
N ASP A 261 -9.94 1.88 -6.49
CA ASP A 261 -10.91 0.79 -6.74
C ASP A 261 -11.33 0.56 -8.19
N TYR A 262 -10.56 1.02 -9.18
CA TYR A 262 -10.91 0.83 -10.59
C TYR A 262 -11.02 -0.64 -11.02
N PHE A 263 -10.21 -1.54 -10.45
CA PHE A 263 -10.27 -2.99 -10.68
C PHE A 263 -10.94 -3.76 -9.55
N SER A 264 -11.50 -3.08 -8.56
CA SER A 264 -12.20 -3.74 -7.47
C SER A 264 -13.48 -4.42 -7.97
N TRP A 265 -13.60 -5.71 -7.74
CA TRP A 265 -14.82 -6.46 -8.08
C TRP A 265 -16.02 -6.02 -7.23
N ASN A 266 -15.77 -5.45 -6.05
CA ASN A 266 -16.82 -4.91 -5.17
C ASN A 266 -17.35 -3.55 -5.65
N CYS A 267 -16.53 -2.78 -6.38
CA CYS A 267 -16.82 -1.40 -6.77
C CYS A 267 -16.87 -1.22 -8.30
N PRO A 268 -17.67 -2.03 -9.05
CA PRO A 268 -17.70 -1.95 -10.51
C PRO A 268 -18.20 -0.59 -11.03
N GLY A 269 -18.91 0.16 -10.18
CA GLY A 269 -19.36 1.51 -10.47
C GLY A 269 -18.23 2.51 -10.66
N VAL A 270 -17.12 2.34 -9.95
CA VAL A 270 -15.91 3.17 -10.10
C VAL A 270 -15.36 3.03 -11.52
N LYS A 271 -15.15 1.80 -11.99
CA LYS A 271 -14.68 1.53 -13.35
C LYS A 271 -15.58 2.17 -14.40
N LYS A 272 -16.91 1.99 -14.28
CA LYS A 272 -17.89 2.58 -15.18
C LYS A 272 -17.78 4.11 -15.22
N ALA A 273 -17.71 4.77 -14.08
CA ALA A 273 -17.60 6.22 -13.98
C ALA A 273 -16.31 6.76 -14.63
N VAL A 274 -15.18 6.09 -14.40
CA VAL A 274 -13.89 6.47 -14.99
C VAL A 274 -13.91 6.28 -16.52
N ASP A 275 -14.35 5.12 -17.00
CA ASP A 275 -14.38 4.80 -18.43
C ASP A 275 -15.27 5.79 -19.19
N GLU A 276 -16.47 6.11 -18.67
CA GLU A 276 -17.38 7.09 -19.26
C GLU A 276 -16.79 8.50 -19.27
N PHE A 277 -16.26 8.95 -18.12
CA PHE A 277 -15.66 10.28 -17.99
C PHE A 277 -14.46 10.46 -18.92
N CYS A 278 -13.54 9.50 -18.93
CA CYS A 278 -12.35 9.55 -19.76
C CYS A 278 -12.69 9.46 -21.25
N GLY A 279 -13.67 8.61 -21.63
CA GLY A 279 -14.12 8.48 -23.01
C GLY A 279 -14.78 9.77 -23.54
N ILE A 280 -15.63 10.42 -22.75
CA ILE A 280 -16.28 11.69 -23.14
C ILE A 280 -15.27 12.84 -23.29
N ASN A 281 -14.27 12.89 -22.44
CA ASN A 281 -13.31 13.99 -22.38
C ASN A 281 -12.01 13.72 -23.16
N ASP A 282 -11.87 12.57 -23.82
CA ASP A 282 -10.67 12.12 -24.53
C ASP A 282 -9.42 12.14 -23.64
N ILE A 283 -9.53 11.56 -22.43
CA ILE A 283 -8.47 11.53 -21.44
C ILE A 283 -7.90 10.11 -21.35
N GLY A 284 -6.59 9.99 -21.58
CA GLY A 284 -5.84 8.77 -21.29
C GLY A 284 -5.51 8.64 -19.79
N PHE A 285 -5.36 7.41 -19.33
CA PHE A 285 -4.94 7.13 -17.95
C PHE A 285 -3.95 5.98 -17.85
N ALA A 286 -3.24 5.91 -16.74
CA ALA A 286 -2.41 4.78 -16.34
C ALA A 286 -2.95 4.15 -15.06
N CYS A 287 -2.60 2.88 -14.80
CA CYS A 287 -2.99 2.16 -13.58
C CYS A 287 -1.76 1.88 -12.73
N LEU A 288 -1.90 2.04 -11.42
CA LEU A 288 -0.87 1.61 -10.46
C LEU A 288 -0.99 0.10 -10.19
N PRO A 289 0.14 -0.58 -9.99
CA PRO A 289 0.16 -2.03 -9.75
C PRO A 289 -0.14 -2.35 -8.28
N GLU A 290 -1.38 -2.15 -7.87
CA GLU A 290 -1.92 -2.51 -6.57
C GLU A 290 -3.17 -3.38 -6.70
N TYR A 291 -3.62 -3.98 -5.60
CA TYR A 291 -4.67 -5.03 -5.64
C TYR A 291 -5.99 -4.55 -6.24
N ASN A 292 -6.51 -3.41 -5.79
CA ASN A 292 -7.77 -2.84 -6.29
C ASN A 292 -7.60 -1.93 -7.51
N GLY A 293 -6.37 -1.53 -7.81
CA GLY A 293 -5.98 -0.69 -8.93
C GLY A 293 -6.40 0.77 -8.79
N THR A 294 -5.41 1.65 -8.60
CA THR A 294 -5.62 3.09 -8.70
C THR A 294 -5.38 3.55 -10.13
N VAL A 295 -6.32 4.28 -10.69
CA VAL A 295 -6.16 5.01 -11.94
C VAL A 295 -5.53 6.37 -11.67
N VAL A 296 -4.61 6.78 -12.54
CA VAL A 296 -3.91 8.07 -12.49
C VAL A 296 -4.22 8.88 -13.72
N LEU A 297 -4.82 10.05 -13.51
CA LEU A 297 -5.03 11.07 -14.55
C LEU A 297 -4.06 12.24 -14.33
N VAL A 298 -3.54 12.81 -15.42
CA VAL A 298 -2.69 14.01 -15.40
C VAL A 298 -3.37 15.08 -16.24
N LYS A 299 -3.58 16.27 -15.64
CA LYS A 299 -4.24 17.43 -16.30
C LYS A 299 -3.37 18.08 -17.38
#